data_a46f494489a9f829d5ef216ff75495f6
#
_entry.id   a46f494489a9f829d5ef216ff75495f6
#
_cell.length_a   1.000
_cell.length_b   1.000
_cell.length_c   1.000
_cell.angle_alpha   90.00
_cell.angle_beta   90.00
_cell.angle_gamma   90.00
#
_symmetry.space_group_name_H-M   'P 1'
#
loop_
_entity.id
_entity.type
_entity.pdbx_description
1 polymer ?
#
loop_
_entity_poly.entity_id
_entity_poly.type
_entity_poly.pdbx_seq_one_letter_code
_entity_poly.pdbx_strand_id
1 'polypeptide(L)' 'MEFKLIGADCSNGMKIIKNLYKVERDVEVPINNEKISAKEKEKYGIKVIPTLIFDDQVLASGNVISDRELKNFIKQTLEA' A
#
# COMPACT_ATOMS: atom_id res chain seq x y z
N MET A 1 -9.10 -5.78 -4.63
CA MET A 1 -8.81 -4.40 -4.17
C MET A 1 -7.54 -3.91 -4.85
N GLU A 2 -7.57 -2.69 -5.31
CA GLU A 2 -6.46 -2.11 -6.07
C GLU A 2 -5.73 -1.06 -5.25
N PHE A 3 -4.43 -1.28 -5.05
CA PHE A 3 -3.56 -0.34 -4.34
C PHE A 3 -2.49 0.21 -5.28
N LYS A 4 -1.99 1.39 -4.98
CA LYS A 4 -0.81 1.95 -5.63
C LYS A 4 0.26 2.15 -4.58
N LEU A 5 1.48 1.72 -4.87
CA LEU A 5 2.62 1.89 -3.97
C LEU A 5 3.71 2.67 -4.69
N ILE A 6 3.88 3.93 -4.29
CA ILE A 6 4.94 4.78 -4.84
C ILE A 6 6.19 4.60 -3.98
N GLY A 7 7.30 4.29 -4.63
CA GLY A 7 8.53 3.93 -3.94
C GLY A 7 8.62 2.43 -3.65
N ALA A 8 7.98 1.61 -4.48
CA ALA A 8 8.01 0.15 -4.33
C ALA A 8 9.42 -0.42 -4.42
N ASP A 9 10.34 0.30 -5.05
CA ASP A 9 11.73 -0.09 -5.23
C ASP A 9 12.62 0.27 -4.02
N CYS A 10 12.11 1.00 -3.03
CA CYS A 10 12.87 1.28 -1.81
C CYS A 10 12.66 0.15 -0.78
N SER A 11 13.56 0.06 0.21
CA SER A 11 13.51 -1.02 1.20
C SER A 11 12.21 -1.03 2.00
N ASN A 12 11.70 0.14 2.40
CA ASN A 12 10.44 0.24 3.13
C ASN A 12 9.25 -0.10 2.24
N GLY A 13 9.31 0.27 0.96
CA GLY A 13 8.29 -0.13 -0.01
C GLY A 13 8.18 -1.63 -0.15
N MET A 14 9.31 -2.32 -0.17
CA MET A 14 9.35 -3.79 -0.24
C MET A 14 8.73 -4.42 1.00
N LYS A 15 8.91 -3.82 2.16
CA LYS A 15 8.26 -4.29 3.40
C LYS A 15 6.74 -4.15 3.33
N ILE A 16 6.25 -3.07 2.75
CA ILE A 16 4.81 -2.88 2.55
C ILE A 16 4.26 -3.96 1.61
N ILE A 17 4.98 -4.29 0.54
CA ILE A 17 4.57 -5.34 -0.39
C ILE A 17 4.43 -6.68 0.35
N LYS A 18 5.38 -7.02 1.20
CA LYS A 18 5.30 -8.25 1.99
C LYS A 18 4.06 -8.25 2.90
N ASN A 19 3.78 -7.11 3.50
CA ASN A 19 2.60 -6.98 4.37
C ASN A 19 1.31 -7.13 3.58
N LEU A 20 1.25 -6.58 2.37
CA LEU A 20 0.08 -6.73 1.49
C LEU A 20 -0.16 -8.20 1.12
N TYR A 21 0.88 -8.94 0.78
CA TYR A 21 0.75 -10.38 0.46
C TYR A 21 0.29 -11.17 1.67
N LYS A 22 0.82 -10.85 2.84
CA LYS A 22 0.43 -11.53 4.07
C LYS A 22 -1.04 -11.31 4.39
N VAL A 23 -1.50 -10.07 4.26
CA VAL A 23 -2.90 -9.73 4.52
C VAL A 23 -3.82 -10.37 3.49
N GLU A 24 -3.42 -10.41 2.22
CA GLU A 24 -4.19 -11.08 1.18
C GLU A 24 -4.48 -12.52 1.54
N ARG A 25 -3.48 -13.25 2.04
CA ARG A 25 -3.67 -14.63 2.49
C ARG A 25 -4.61 -14.72 3.67
N ASP A 26 -4.49 -13.79 4.60
CA ASP A 26 -5.28 -13.81 5.85
C ASP A 26 -6.75 -13.50 5.62
N VAL A 27 -7.05 -12.55 4.72
CA VAL A 27 -8.43 -12.12 4.48
C VAL A 27 -9.09 -12.84 3.30
N GLU A 28 -8.28 -13.58 2.52
CA GLU A 28 -8.77 -14.33 1.35
C GLU A 28 -9.49 -13.44 0.32
N VAL A 29 -9.02 -12.22 0.16
CA VAL A 29 -9.54 -11.27 -0.83
C VAL A 29 -8.39 -10.88 -1.76
N PRO A 30 -8.56 -10.96 -3.09
CA PRO A 30 -7.49 -10.56 -4.01
C PRO A 30 -7.08 -9.11 -3.79
N ILE A 31 -5.79 -8.90 -3.61
CA ILE A 31 -5.20 -7.58 -3.44
C ILE A 31 -4.16 -7.38 -4.53
N ASN A 32 -4.44 -6.44 -5.42
CA ASN A 32 -3.50 -6.05 -6.46
C ASN A 32 -2.80 -4.77 -6.05
N ASN A 33 -1.51 -4.68 -6.34
CA ASN A 33 -0.79 -3.44 -6.10
C ASN A 33 -0.03 -3.03 -7.35
N GLU A 34 -0.18 -1.78 -7.74
CA GLU A 34 0.59 -1.19 -8.81
C GLU A 34 1.89 -0.66 -8.19
N LYS A 35 3.02 -1.20 -8.64
CA LYS A 35 4.34 -0.84 -8.12
C LYS A 35 4.90 0.30 -8.95
N ILE A 36 5.06 1.45 -8.32
CA ILE A 36 5.53 2.66 -8.97
C ILE A 36 6.89 3.04 -8.42
N SER A 37 7.85 3.28 -9.32
CA SER A 37 9.20 3.66 -8.92
C SER A 37 9.21 5.00 -8.19
N ALA A 38 10.13 5.15 -7.24
CA ALA A 38 10.35 6.42 -6.55
C ALA A 38 10.63 7.57 -7.52
N LYS A 39 11.18 7.29 -8.69
CA LYS A 39 11.47 8.29 -9.71
C LYS A 39 10.20 8.97 -10.24
N GLU A 40 9.06 8.30 -10.13
CA GLU A 40 7.80 8.80 -10.67
C GLU A 40 6.94 9.51 -9.62
N LYS A 41 7.46 9.67 -8.41
CA LYS A 41 6.67 10.25 -7.32
C LYS A 41 6.03 11.60 -7.65
N GLU A 42 6.73 12.44 -8.40
CA GLU A 42 6.25 13.78 -8.74
C GLU A 42 5.03 13.75 -9.67
N LYS A 43 4.94 12.74 -10.53
CA LYS A 43 3.78 12.57 -11.42
C LYS A 43 2.49 12.37 -10.63
N TYR A 44 2.61 11.84 -9.41
CA TYR A 44 1.47 11.56 -8.54
C TYR A 44 1.30 12.60 -7.44
N GLY A 45 2.08 13.68 -7.49
CA GLY A 45 2.05 14.72 -6.46
C GLY A 45 2.58 14.26 -5.11
N ILE A 46 3.42 13.21 -5.10
CA ILE A 46 3.93 12.62 -3.87
C ILE A 46 5.32 13.18 -3.58
N LYS A 47 5.54 13.60 -2.34
CA LYS A 47 6.82 14.16 -1.90
C LYS A 47 7.63 13.20 -1.04
N VAL A 48 6.97 12.26 -0.39
CA VAL A 48 7.59 11.33 0.55
C VAL A 48 7.35 9.91 0.09
N ILE A 49 8.37 9.05 0.16
CA ILE A 49 8.26 7.63 -0.18
C ILE A 49 8.63 6.77 1.03
N PRO A 50 8.07 5.56 1.15
CA PRO A 50 7.00 5.01 0.33
C PRO A 50 5.65 5.63 0.66
N THR A 51 4.75 5.66 -0.33
CA THR A 51 3.38 6.11 -0.11
C THR A 51 2.43 5.04 -0.65
N LEU A 52 1.52 4.58 0.18
CA LEU A 52 0.51 3.59 -0.19
C LEU A 52 -0.84 4.28 -0.35
N ILE A 53 -1.47 4.06 -1.50
CA ILE A 53 -2.73 4.72 -1.87
C ILE A 53 -3.79 3.68 -2.21
N PHE A 54 -5.00 3.89 -1.71
CA PHE A 54 -6.19 3.12 -2.09
C PHE A 54 -7.33 4.09 -2.39
N ASP A 55 -7.88 4.00 -3.62
CA ASP A 55 -8.99 4.87 -4.06
C ASP A 55 -8.73 6.35 -3.78
N ASP A 56 -7.56 6.83 -4.19
CA ASP A 56 -7.12 8.22 -4.01
C ASP A 56 -6.93 8.62 -2.54
N GLN A 57 -7.05 7.66 -1.62
CA GLN A 57 -6.80 7.90 -0.20
C GLN A 57 -5.39 7.43 0.16
N VAL A 58 -4.60 8.31 0.76
CA VAL A 58 -3.26 7.95 1.24
C VAL A 58 -3.40 7.19 2.56
N LEU A 59 -2.95 5.95 2.60
CA LEU A 59 -2.99 5.11 3.79
C LEU A 59 -1.72 5.21 4.62
N ALA A 60 -0.59 5.41 3.95
CA ALA A 60 0.69 5.54 4.62
C ALA A 60 1.60 6.42 3.78
N SER A 61 2.39 7.25 4.43
CA SER A 61 3.32 8.16 3.77
C SER A 61 4.60 8.24 4.59
N GLY A 62 5.69 7.73 4.02
CA GLY A 62 7.00 7.74 4.65
C GLY A 62 7.22 6.70 5.73
N ASN A 63 6.23 5.84 5.99
CA ASN A 63 6.33 4.79 7.00
C ASN A 63 5.85 3.46 6.43
N VAL A 64 6.20 2.37 7.12
CA VAL A 64 5.73 1.04 6.76
C VAL A 64 4.46 0.77 7.56
N ILE A 65 3.33 0.72 6.85
CA ILE A 65 2.07 0.35 7.49
C ILE A 65 2.12 -1.14 7.83
N SER A 66 1.73 -1.49 9.05
CA SER A 66 1.78 -2.87 9.52
C SER A 66 0.70 -3.72 8.85
N ASP A 67 0.92 -5.04 8.84
CA ASP A 67 -0.07 -5.99 8.35
C ASP A 67 -1.38 -5.89 9.16
N ARG A 68 -1.28 -5.64 10.45
CA ARG A 68 -2.44 -5.47 11.32
C ARG A 68 -3.28 -4.26 10.92
N GLU A 69 -2.64 -3.13 10.68
CA GLU A 69 -3.34 -1.91 10.26
C GLU A 69 -3.97 -2.08 8.88
N LEU A 70 -3.25 -2.71 7.95
CA LEU A 70 -3.78 -3.01 6.62
C LEU A 70 -4.99 -3.93 6.71
N LYS A 71 -4.91 -4.97 7.54
CA LYS A 71 -6.00 -5.92 7.72
C LYS A 71 -7.25 -5.22 8.26
N ASN A 72 -7.08 -4.34 9.25
CA ASN A 72 -8.18 -3.58 9.82
C ASN A 72 -8.82 -2.68 8.77
N PHE A 73 -8.01 -1.97 7.98
CA PHE A 73 -8.51 -1.12 6.91
C PHE A 73 -9.33 -1.90 5.89
N ILE A 74 -8.80 -3.04 5.46
CA ILE A 74 -9.46 -3.87 4.45
C ILE A 74 -10.79 -4.41 4.97
N LYS A 75 -10.79 -4.91 6.21
CA LYS A 75 -12.02 -5.40 6.82
C LYS A 75 -13.09 -4.33 6.91
N GLN A 76 -12.72 -3.13 7.34
CA GLN A 76 -13.67 -2.01 7.43
C GLN A 76 -14.19 -1.63 6.05
N THR A 77 -13.35 -1.63 5.04
CA THR A 77 -13.73 -1.31 3.67
C THR A 77 -14.71 -2.34 3.11
N LEU A 78 -14.49 -3.62 3.40
CA LEU A 78 -15.37 -4.70 2.92
C LEU A 78 -16.72 -4.72 3.63
N GLU A 79 -16.78 -4.21 4.85
CA GLU A 79 -18.00 -4.15 5.64
C GLU A 79 -18.85 -2.90 5.34
N ALA A 80 -18.29 -1.93 4.66
CA ALA A 80 -18.96 -0.66 4.35
C ALA A 80 -20.03 -0.82 3.27
#